data_628cb5f598db330172f33c4d2dd83cb9
#
_entry.id   628cb5f598db330172f33c4d2dd83cb9
#
_cell.length_a   1.000
_cell.length_b   1.000
_cell.length_c   1.000
_cell.angle_alpha   90.00
_cell.angle_beta   90.00
_cell.angle_gamma   90.00
#
_symmetry.space_group_name_H-M   'P 1'
#
loop_
_entity.id
_entity.type
_entity.pdbx_description
1 polymer ?
#
loop_
_entity_poly.entity_id
_entity_poly.type
_entity_poly.pdbx_seq_one_letter_code
_entity_poly.pdbx_strand_id
1 'polypeptide(L)'
;MSDLNESEIRSFQQARGLDVTGFVDEVTARAMEEARWKLGDRSLYLQATPLMRGDDVAALQARLTEMGFDCGRVDGIFGNRTEAAVKDFQKSVGETVDGKCGPATMIALIRLTRVVSGGVPSTLRQNATQQLRGPALANKVIVLDPQADDALIYDVAVRTEGRLLALGASVFLTRGVNNSPTESERITFSNRSNADLMISLNTDSYSNEKAHGAATYFYGSDAHGVHSIVGERFASLVQREICARTDLTNCRTHAKTWDLLRLTTAPTVRIDLGYASNAGDLDRLSRPEFRDTVAEALVIAIQRLYLAAEDDAKTGTLKISDLRKAGIRR
;
A
#
# COMPACT_ATOMS: atom_id res chain seq x y z
N MET A 1 8.56 29.30 11.22
CA MET A 1 8.92 28.37 10.17
C MET A 1 9.70 29.16 9.16
N SER A 2 11.01 28.86 9.00
CA SER A 2 11.86 29.50 8.01
C SER A 2 11.29 29.26 6.63
N ASP A 3 11.34 30.29 5.78
CA ASP A 3 10.86 30.26 4.40
C ASP A 3 11.63 29.23 3.59
N LEU A 4 11.12 27.98 3.54
CA LEU A 4 11.64 26.97 2.63
C LEU A 4 11.41 27.45 1.20
N ASN A 5 12.42 27.37 0.36
CA ASN A 5 12.26 27.67 -1.05
C ASN A 5 11.61 26.50 -1.80
N GLU A 6 11.13 26.76 -3.01
CA GLU A 6 10.43 25.74 -3.83
C GLU A 6 11.27 24.47 -4.01
N SER A 7 12.57 24.57 -4.21
CA SER A 7 13.46 23.41 -4.40
C SER A 7 13.57 22.55 -3.14
N GLU A 8 13.61 23.18 -1.97
CA GLU A 8 13.64 22.47 -0.68
C GLU A 8 12.31 21.75 -0.42
N ILE A 9 11.17 22.41 -0.75
CA ILE A 9 9.85 21.81 -0.65
C ILE A 9 9.75 20.60 -1.58
N ARG A 10 10.16 20.72 -2.84
CA ARG A 10 10.18 19.58 -3.79
C ARG A 10 11.05 18.43 -3.29
N SER A 11 12.23 18.72 -2.78
CA SER A 11 13.12 17.70 -2.22
C SER A 11 12.51 17.00 -1.01
N PHE A 12 11.87 17.75 -0.12
CA PHE A 12 11.14 17.19 1.02
C PHE A 12 9.98 16.30 0.57
N GLN A 13 9.15 16.80 -0.35
CA GLN A 13 8.02 16.04 -0.90
C GLN A 13 8.49 14.74 -1.55
N GLN A 14 9.55 14.80 -2.35
CA GLN A 14 10.12 13.61 -2.99
C GLN A 14 10.63 12.59 -1.96
N ALA A 15 11.42 13.02 -0.97
CA ALA A 15 11.94 12.14 0.07
C ALA A 15 10.83 11.49 0.90
N ARG A 16 9.68 12.16 1.03
CA ARG A 16 8.52 11.69 1.78
C ARG A 16 7.54 10.86 0.95
N GLY A 17 7.77 10.67 -0.35
CA GLY A 17 6.85 9.98 -1.25
C GLY A 17 5.51 10.71 -1.42
N LEU A 18 5.52 12.04 -1.29
CA LEU A 18 4.38 12.92 -1.56
C LEU A 18 4.34 13.32 -3.04
N ASP A 19 3.26 14.00 -3.44
CA ASP A 19 3.21 14.64 -4.74
C ASP A 19 4.14 15.85 -4.76
N VAL A 20 5.02 15.94 -5.79
CA VAL A 20 6.07 16.95 -5.87
C VAL A 20 5.50 18.22 -6.52
N THR A 21 4.77 19.00 -5.74
CA THR A 21 4.10 20.23 -6.19
C THR A 21 5.01 21.46 -6.11
N GLY A 22 5.94 21.48 -5.15
CA GLY A 22 6.83 22.63 -4.89
C GLY A 22 6.23 23.69 -3.98
N PHE A 23 5.02 23.50 -3.49
CA PHE A 23 4.39 24.36 -2.49
C PHE A 23 3.88 23.55 -1.29
N VAL A 24 3.69 24.21 -0.17
CA VAL A 24 3.23 23.58 1.08
C VAL A 24 1.70 23.52 1.05
N ASP A 25 1.16 22.41 0.61
CA ASP A 25 -0.24 22.05 0.74
C ASP A 25 -0.53 21.42 2.12
N GLU A 26 -1.77 21.06 2.40
CA GLU A 26 -2.19 20.46 3.67
C GLU A 26 -1.45 19.14 3.96
N VAL A 27 -1.25 18.29 2.94
CA VAL A 27 -0.55 17.01 3.06
C VAL A 27 0.93 17.25 3.38
N THR A 28 1.55 18.19 2.68
CA THR A 28 2.95 18.57 2.92
C THR A 28 3.12 19.20 4.31
N ALA A 29 2.22 20.09 4.72
CA ALA A 29 2.25 20.70 6.05
C ALA A 29 2.14 19.66 7.16
N ARG A 30 1.25 18.69 7.02
CA ARG A 30 1.10 17.55 7.94
C ARG A 30 2.37 16.71 7.99
N ALA A 31 2.96 16.38 6.85
CA ALA A 31 4.20 15.62 6.80
C ALA A 31 5.39 16.38 7.43
N MET A 32 5.44 17.69 7.31
CA MET A 32 6.44 18.52 7.99
C MET A 32 6.24 18.52 9.51
N GLU A 33 5.00 18.56 9.98
CA GLU A 33 4.72 18.45 11.42
C GLU A 33 5.07 17.05 11.96
N GLU A 34 4.77 15.98 11.23
CA GLU A 34 5.17 14.61 11.56
C GLU A 34 6.71 14.46 11.63
N ALA A 35 7.45 15.14 10.75
CA ALA A 35 8.92 15.16 10.69
C ALA A 35 9.59 15.90 11.84
N ARG A 36 8.83 16.69 12.58
CA ARG A 36 9.36 17.56 13.65
C ARG A 36 9.90 16.77 14.82
N TRP A 37 9.34 15.58 15.08
CA TRP A 37 9.62 14.80 16.26
C TRP A 37 10.57 13.65 15.99
N LYS A 38 11.60 13.51 16.82
CA LYS A 38 12.50 12.36 16.83
C LYS A 38 12.16 11.44 18.00
N LEU A 39 12.45 10.16 17.85
CA LEU A 39 12.21 9.18 18.89
C LEU A 39 13.01 9.55 20.15
N GLY A 40 12.29 9.80 21.24
CA GLY A 40 12.83 10.26 22.53
C GLY A 40 12.50 11.72 22.87
N ASP A 41 12.05 12.54 21.89
CA ASP A 41 11.72 13.95 22.15
C ASP A 41 10.45 14.09 23.03
N ARG A 42 9.56 13.11 22.95
CA ARG A 42 8.32 13.08 23.74
C ARG A 42 7.93 11.64 24.12
N SER A 43 7.09 11.50 25.14
CA SER A 43 6.50 10.20 25.46
C SER A 43 5.42 9.83 24.46
N LEU A 44 5.44 8.58 23.98
CA LEU A 44 4.49 8.06 22.99
C LEU A 44 3.50 7.10 23.64
N TYR A 45 2.21 7.31 23.40
CA TYR A 45 1.14 6.52 24.01
C TYR A 45 -0.13 6.56 23.17
N LEU A 46 -1.02 5.60 23.37
CA LEU A 46 -2.35 5.63 22.76
C LEU A 46 -3.17 6.75 23.38
N GLN A 47 -3.58 7.70 22.59
CA GLN A 47 -4.51 8.77 22.99
C GLN A 47 -5.81 8.66 22.20
N ALA A 48 -6.87 9.25 22.75
CA ALA A 48 -8.11 9.45 22.01
C ALA A 48 -7.86 10.35 20.78
N THR A 49 -8.82 10.44 19.88
CA THR A 49 -8.73 11.25 18.65
C THR A 49 -8.27 12.69 18.93
N PRO A 50 -7.28 13.22 18.17
CA PRO A 50 -6.52 12.53 17.12
C PRO A 50 -5.41 11.62 17.68
N LEU A 51 -5.11 10.50 16.98
CA LEU A 51 -4.01 9.62 17.36
C LEU A 51 -2.67 10.35 17.24
N MET A 52 -1.69 9.97 18.07
CA MET A 52 -0.32 10.46 17.93
C MET A 52 0.28 10.00 16.60
N ARG A 53 0.91 10.93 15.88
CA ARG A 53 1.57 10.66 14.61
C ARG A 53 2.94 11.33 14.59
N GLY A 54 3.87 10.72 13.85
CA GLY A 54 5.19 11.31 13.63
C GLY A 54 6.26 10.30 13.25
N ASP A 55 7.44 10.83 12.88
CA ASP A 55 8.63 10.04 12.60
C ASP A 55 9.15 9.33 13.86
N ASP A 56 8.91 9.91 15.02
CA ASP A 56 9.19 9.29 16.31
C ASP A 56 8.38 8.03 16.52
N VAL A 57 7.09 8.02 16.13
CA VAL A 57 6.23 6.84 16.19
C VAL A 57 6.69 5.79 15.18
N ALA A 58 7.00 6.19 13.95
CA ALA A 58 7.53 5.29 12.93
C ALA A 58 8.84 4.62 13.37
N ALA A 59 9.74 5.39 13.97
CA ALA A 59 11.01 4.90 14.50
C ALA A 59 10.80 3.91 15.67
N LEU A 60 9.83 4.18 16.56
CA LEU A 60 9.45 3.23 17.62
C LEU A 60 8.93 1.92 17.04
N GLN A 61 7.98 2.01 16.10
CA GLN A 61 7.40 0.84 15.44
C GLN A 61 8.46 -0.01 14.73
N ALA A 62 9.38 0.64 13.99
CA ALA A 62 10.49 -0.04 13.33
C ALA A 62 11.35 -0.81 14.33
N ARG A 63 11.77 -0.17 15.43
CA ARG A 63 12.58 -0.82 16.48
C ARG A 63 11.88 -1.98 17.16
N LEU A 64 10.61 -1.82 17.54
CA LEU A 64 9.84 -2.91 18.12
C LEU A 64 9.70 -4.08 17.16
N THR A 65 9.46 -3.80 15.88
CA THR A 65 9.36 -4.82 14.84
C THR A 65 10.69 -5.55 14.63
N GLU A 66 11.83 -4.85 14.61
CA GLU A 66 13.18 -5.45 14.55
C GLU A 66 13.45 -6.39 15.71
N MET A 67 12.98 -6.06 16.90
CA MET A 67 13.08 -6.92 18.10
C MET A 67 12.02 -8.02 18.16
N GLY A 68 11.14 -8.12 17.16
CA GLY A 68 10.14 -9.18 17.04
C GLY A 68 8.78 -8.87 17.66
N PHE A 69 8.53 -7.65 18.12
CA PHE A 69 7.21 -7.24 18.63
C PHE A 69 6.32 -6.75 17.49
N ASP A 70 5.09 -7.25 17.41
CA ASP A 70 4.17 -6.98 16.30
C ASP A 70 3.43 -5.64 16.46
N CYS A 71 3.97 -4.59 15.88
CA CYS A 71 3.30 -3.29 15.76
C CYS A 71 2.31 -3.21 14.59
N GLY A 72 2.21 -4.25 13.77
CA GLY A 72 1.57 -4.17 12.48
C GLY A 72 2.48 -3.51 11.45
N ARG A 73 1.92 -2.60 10.65
CA ARG A 73 2.70 -1.79 9.70
C ARG A 73 3.43 -0.67 10.42
N VAL A 74 4.63 -0.35 9.97
CA VAL A 74 5.34 0.88 10.38
C VAL A 74 4.73 2.04 9.59
N ASP A 75 3.73 2.69 10.15
CA ASP A 75 2.93 3.75 9.50
C ASP A 75 3.09 5.12 10.18
N GLY A 76 3.83 5.16 11.29
CA GLY A 76 4.01 6.38 12.07
C GLY A 76 2.76 6.82 12.84
N ILE A 77 1.80 5.92 13.09
CA ILE A 77 0.57 6.19 13.85
C ILE A 77 0.54 5.33 15.09
N PHE A 78 0.44 5.94 16.28
CA PHE A 78 0.36 5.19 17.52
C PHE A 78 -1.08 4.66 17.74
N GLY A 79 -1.35 3.49 17.17
CA GLY A 79 -2.62 2.79 17.30
C GLY A 79 -2.60 1.67 18.35
N ASN A 80 -3.70 0.94 18.46
CA ASN A 80 -3.86 -0.18 19.41
C ASN A 80 -2.78 -1.27 19.25
N ARG A 81 -2.35 -1.56 17.99
CA ARG A 81 -1.28 -2.55 17.75
C ARG A 81 0.06 -2.08 18.27
N THR A 82 0.37 -0.79 18.08
CA THR A 82 1.59 -0.19 18.62
C THR A 82 1.59 -0.21 20.15
N GLU A 83 0.45 0.13 20.79
CA GLU A 83 0.30 0.02 22.24
C GLU A 83 0.51 -1.40 22.75
N ALA A 84 -0.10 -2.39 22.09
CA ALA A 84 0.06 -3.80 22.46
C ALA A 84 1.54 -4.23 22.37
N ALA A 85 2.23 -3.87 21.27
CA ALA A 85 3.65 -4.17 21.10
C ALA A 85 4.53 -3.49 22.16
N VAL A 86 4.22 -2.26 22.57
CA VAL A 86 4.92 -1.59 23.69
C VAL A 86 4.68 -2.36 24.99
N LYS A 87 3.45 -2.79 25.29
CA LYS A 87 3.14 -3.61 26.48
C LYS A 87 3.89 -4.93 26.49
N ASP A 88 3.95 -5.61 25.35
CA ASP A 88 4.69 -6.87 25.21
C ASP A 88 6.19 -6.67 25.42
N PHE A 89 6.74 -5.58 24.86
CA PHE A 89 8.13 -5.19 25.07
C PHE A 89 8.40 -4.92 26.56
N GLN A 90 7.61 -4.05 27.21
CA GLN A 90 7.75 -3.73 28.64
C GLN A 90 7.71 -4.98 29.50
N LYS A 91 6.78 -5.90 29.22
CA LYS A 91 6.70 -7.19 29.91
C LYS A 91 7.98 -8.02 29.71
N SER A 92 8.54 -8.03 28.50
CA SER A 92 9.76 -8.81 28.19
C SER A 92 11.01 -8.30 28.91
N VAL A 93 11.06 -6.99 29.20
CA VAL A 93 12.19 -6.34 29.90
C VAL A 93 11.96 -6.14 31.41
N GLY A 94 10.82 -6.58 31.93
CA GLY A 94 10.48 -6.46 33.35
C GLY A 94 10.13 -5.04 33.80
N GLU A 95 9.66 -4.18 32.90
CA GLU A 95 9.18 -2.84 33.22
C GLU A 95 7.68 -2.80 33.57
N THR A 96 7.24 -1.65 34.05
CA THR A 96 5.80 -1.41 34.28
C THR A 96 5.06 -1.46 32.94
N VAL A 97 4.05 -2.34 32.84
CA VAL A 97 3.30 -2.58 31.59
C VAL A 97 2.16 -1.55 31.49
N ASP A 98 2.48 -0.33 31.08
CA ASP A 98 1.51 0.77 30.92
C ASP A 98 1.17 1.11 29.46
N GLY A 99 1.90 0.53 28.50
CA GLY A 99 1.72 0.78 27.07
C GLY A 99 2.25 2.13 26.60
N LYS A 100 3.02 2.84 27.44
CA LYS A 100 3.60 4.14 27.11
C LYS A 100 5.10 4.01 26.87
N CYS A 101 5.58 4.49 25.74
CA CYS A 101 7.00 4.61 25.50
C CYS A 101 7.49 5.92 26.11
N GLY A 102 7.74 5.89 27.42
CA GLY A 102 8.35 6.97 28.20
C GLY A 102 9.86 6.81 28.32
N PRO A 103 10.54 7.66 29.14
CA PRO A 103 12.00 7.63 29.31
C PRO A 103 12.56 6.27 29.72
N ALA A 104 11.91 5.53 30.62
CA ALA A 104 12.37 4.21 31.04
C ALA A 104 12.35 3.20 29.88
N THR A 105 11.22 3.10 29.17
CA THR A 105 11.06 2.25 28.01
C THR A 105 12.03 2.63 26.90
N MET A 106 12.32 3.92 26.69
CA MET A 106 13.33 4.38 25.74
C MET A 106 14.74 3.91 26.10
N ILE A 107 15.12 3.97 27.37
CA ILE A 107 16.43 3.47 27.82
C ILE A 107 16.56 1.97 27.55
N ALA A 108 15.51 1.20 27.84
CA ALA A 108 15.48 -0.23 27.56
C ALA A 108 15.59 -0.54 26.07
N LEU A 109 14.85 0.17 25.21
CA LEU A 109 14.92 0.07 23.75
C LEU A 109 16.34 0.35 23.22
N ILE A 110 17.01 1.39 23.72
CA ILE A 110 18.38 1.74 23.28
C ILE A 110 19.38 0.68 23.72
N ARG A 111 19.25 0.13 24.93
CA ARG A 111 20.17 -0.92 25.44
C ARG A 111 20.10 -2.20 24.61
N LEU A 112 18.90 -2.63 24.22
CA LEU A 112 18.70 -3.88 23.49
C LEU A 112 19.04 -3.77 22.00
N THR A 113 18.92 -2.61 21.39
CA THR A 113 19.25 -2.42 19.94
C THR A 113 20.73 -2.67 19.64
N ARG A 114 21.61 -2.62 20.63
CA ARG A 114 23.06 -2.89 20.44
C ARG A 114 23.40 -4.37 20.31
N VAL A 115 22.48 -5.30 20.51
CA VAL A 115 22.74 -6.74 20.64
C VAL A 115 22.24 -7.55 19.43
N VAL A 116 21.31 -7.01 18.64
CA VAL A 116 20.66 -7.76 17.55
C VAL A 116 21.07 -7.17 16.19
N SER A 117 22.11 -7.75 15.59
CA SER A 117 22.42 -7.55 14.18
C SER A 117 22.12 -8.84 13.42
N GLY A 118 21.00 -8.90 12.71
CA GLY A 118 20.72 -10.01 11.81
C GLY A 118 19.24 -10.23 11.50
N GLY A 119 18.85 -9.98 10.25
CA GLY A 119 17.55 -10.34 9.68
C GLY A 119 16.44 -9.30 9.87
N VAL A 120 15.55 -9.16 8.88
CA VAL A 120 14.37 -8.30 8.94
C VAL A 120 13.14 -9.16 9.28
N PRO A 121 12.74 -9.29 10.58
CA PRO A 121 11.65 -10.18 11.01
C PRO A 121 10.28 -9.84 10.39
N SER A 122 10.06 -8.57 10.03
CA SER A 122 8.82 -8.10 9.39
C SER A 122 8.60 -8.72 8.01
N THR A 123 9.65 -8.90 7.22
CA THR A 123 9.60 -9.54 5.89
C THR A 123 9.17 -10.99 5.99
N LEU A 124 9.73 -11.72 6.93
CA LEU A 124 9.42 -13.15 7.12
C LEU A 124 7.98 -13.37 7.57
N ARG A 125 7.44 -12.51 8.46
CA ARG A 125 6.06 -12.61 8.93
C ARG A 125 5.03 -12.26 7.86
N GLN A 126 5.26 -11.18 7.10
CA GLN A 126 4.37 -10.80 5.99
C GLN A 126 4.34 -11.89 4.91
N ASN A 127 5.49 -12.45 4.55
CA ASN A 127 5.56 -13.56 3.61
C ASN A 127 4.91 -14.85 4.16
N ALA A 128 5.12 -15.18 5.43
CA ALA A 128 4.50 -16.34 6.06
C ALA A 128 2.98 -16.22 6.13
N THR A 129 2.44 -15.04 6.45
CA THR A 129 0.99 -14.81 6.47
C THR A 129 0.37 -14.98 5.08
N GLN A 130 1.07 -14.61 4.01
CA GLN A 130 0.63 -14.85 2.64
C GLN A 130 0.70 -16.33 2.24
N GLN A 131 1.80 -17.03 2.56
CA GLN A 131 2.00 -18.44 2.24
C GLN A 131 1.00 -19.35 2.93
N LEU A 132 0.58 -19.04 4.17
CA LEU A 132 -0.43 -19.80 4.91
C LEU A 132 -1.83 -19.76 4.26
N ARG A 133 -2.10 -18.84 3.35
CA ARG A 133 -3.42 -18.66 2.73
C ARG A 133 -3.63 -19.45 1.43
N GLY A 134 -2.62 -20.16 0.94
CA GLY A 134 -2.69 -21.04 -0.24
C GLY A 134 -2.88 -20.31 -1.58
N PRO A 135 -2.64 -21.01 -2.72
CA PRO A 135 -2.64 -20.40 -4.05
C PRO A 135 -4.04 -20.17 -4.67
N ALA A 136 -5.11 -20.67 -4.06
CA ALA A 136 -6.45 -20.50 -4.58
C ALA A 136 -7.04 -19.14 -4.17
N LEU A 137 -7.73 -18.45 -5.09
CA LEU A 137 -8.46 -17.21 -4.77
C LEU A 137 -9.73 -17.46 -3.96
N ALA A 138 -10.16 -18.71 -3.81
CA ALA A 138 -11.25 -19.08 -2.92
C ALA A 138 -10.98 -18.56 -1.51
N ASN A 139 -11.96 -17.89 -0.93
CA ASN A 139 -11.91 -17.26 0.38
C ASN A 139 -10.99 -16.02 0.49
N LYS A 140 -10.48 -15.47 -0.63
CA LYS A 140 -9.82 -14.15 -0.60
C LYS A 140 -10.86 -13.05 -0.72
N VAL A 141 -10.69 -12.02 0.11
CA VAL A 141 -11.50 -10.81 0.07
C VAL A 141 -10.71 -9.71 -0.65
N ILE A 142 -11.21 -9.30 -1.82
CA ILE A 142 -10.56 -8.29 -2.65
C ILE A 142 -11.48 -7.08 -2.74
N VAL A 143 -10.94 -5.91 -2.43
CA VAL A 143 -11.66 -4.64 -2.59
C VAL A 143 -11.13 -3.94 -3.84
N LEU A 144 -12.04 -3.65 -4.77
CA LEU A 144 -11.78 -2.83 -5.95
C LEU A 144 -12.30 -1.41 -5.69
N ASP A 145 -11.43 -0.44 -5.89
CA ASP A 145 -11.67 0.97 -5.60
C ASP A 145 -11.56 1.81 -6.89
N PRO A 146 -12.59 1.82 -7.75
CA PRO A 146 -12.57 2.60 -8.97
C PRO A 146 -12.73 4.09 -8.67
N GLN A 147 -11.93 4.93 -9.36
CA GLN A 147 -11.97 6.40 -9.26
C GLN A 147 -13.40 6.93 -9.41
N ALA A 148 -13.73 7.92 -8.60
CA ALA A 148 -15.01 8.61 -8.68
C ALA A 148 -15.19 9.27 -10.07
N ASP A 149 -16.44 9.31 -10.54
CA ASP A 149 -16.86 9.99 -11.77
C ASP A 149 -16.17 9.53 -13.07
N ASP A 150 -15.44 8.39 -13.03
CA ASP A 150 -14.85 7.77 -14.19
C ASP A 150 -15.57 6.45 -14.55
N ALA A 151 -16.41 6.51 -15.60
CA ALA A 151 -17.19 5.37 -16.07
C ALA A 151 -16.32 4.30 -16.75
N LEU A 152 -15.19 4.67 -17.37
CA LEU A 152 -14.29 3.73 -18.05
C LEU A 152 -13.53 2.92 -17.03
N ILE A 153 -13.05 3.55 -15.98
CA ILE A 153 -12.38 2.88 -14.86
C ILE A 153 -13.36 2.02 -14.06
N TYR A 154 -14.60 2.48 -13.89
CA TYR A 154 -15.64 1.67 -13.28
C TYR A 154 -15.92 0.39 -14.09
N ASP A 155 -15.99 0.47 -15.43
CA ASP A 155 -16.14 -0.70 -16.30
C ASP A 155 -14.96 -1.69 -16.17
N VAL A 156 -13.73 -1.21 -16.05
CA VAL A 156 -12.56 -2.07 -15.74
C VAL A 156 -12.74 -2.81 -14.42
N ALA A 157 -13.21 -2.09 -13.37
CA ALA A 157 -13.46 -2.70 -12.06
C ALA A 157 -14.52 -3.81 -12.13
N VAL A 158 -15.66 -3.56 -12.81
CA VAL A 158 -16.76 -4.54 -12.96
C VAL A 158 -16.30 -5.77 -13.76
N ARG A 159 -15.52 -5.58 -14.83
CA ARG A 159 -14.94 -6.71 -15.60
C ARG A 159 -13.99 -7.53 -14.76
N THR A 160 -13.17 -6.86 -13.92
CA THR A 160 -12.25 -7.54 -13.00
C THR A 160 -13.03 -8.30 -11.91
N GLU A 161 -14.05 -7.67 -11.32
CA GLU A 161 -14.94 -8.30 -10.34
C GLU A 161 -15.55 -9.60 -10.87
N GLY A 162 -16.19 -9.58 -12.05
CA GLY A 162 -16.82 -10.76 -12.62
C GLY A 162 -15.84 -11.93 -12.81
N ARG A 163 -14.61 -11.65 -13.23
CA ARG A 163 -13.57 -12.69 -13.39
C ARG A 163 -13.09 -13.24 -12.05
N LEU A 164 -12.91 -12.39 -11.04
CA LEU A 164 -12.48 -12.81 -9.71
C LEU A 164 -13.55 -13.64 -8.99
N LEU A 165 -14.82 -13.24 -9.11
CA LEU A 165 -15.95 -14.02 -8.59
C LEU A 165 -16.00 -15.42 -9.23
N ALA A 166 -15.78 -15.51 -10.54
CA ALA A 166 -15.71 -16.81 -11.25
C ALA A 166 -14.52 -17.69 -10.78
N LEU A 167 -13.51 -17.10 -10.15
CA LEU A 167 -12.37 -17.80 -9.55
C LEU A 167 -12.56 -18.09 -8.05
N GLY A 168 -13.74 -17.75 -7.50
CA GLY A 168 -14.12 -18.07 -6.11
C GLY A 168 -13.68 -17.03 -5.08
N ALA A 169 -13.19 -15.86 -5.51
CA ALA A 169 -12.90 -14.75 -4.59
C ALA A 169 -14.18 -14.05 -4.12
N SER A 170 -14.17 -13.46 -2.94
CA SER A 170 -15.16 -12.48 -2.51
C SER A 170 -14.70 -11.10 -2.95
N VAL A 171 -15.50 -10.39 -3.73
CA VAL A 171 -15.09 -9.08 -4.27
C VAL A 171 -16.10 -8.00 -3.85
N PHE A 172 -15.60 -6.86 -3.45
CA PHE A 172 -16.40 -5.69 -3.10
C PHE A 172 -15.88 -4.47 -3.85
N LEU A 173 -16.80 -3.65 -4.35
CA LEU A 173 -16.49 -2.33 -4.89
C LEU A 173 -16.72 -1.27 -3.81
N THR A 174 -15.81 -0.28 -3.72
CA THR A 174 -15.96 0.83 -2.76
C THR A 174 -17.09 1.77 -3.12
N ARG A 175 -17.54 1.74 -4.39
CA ARG A 175 -18.66 2.56 -4.88
C ARG A 175 -19.53 1.81 -5.89
N GLY A 176 -20.78 2.26 -6.01
CA GLY A 176 -21.65 1.96 -7.14
C GLY A 176 -21.51 3.00 -8.26
N VAL A 177 -22.42 2.92 -9.25
CA VAL A 177 -22.39 3.82 -10.44
C VAL A 177 -22.61 5.28 -10.06
N ASN A 178 -23.51 5.54 -9.08
CA ASN A 178 -24.04 6.88 -8.79
C ASN A 178 -23.59 7.44 -7.43
N ASN A 179 -22.54 6.92 -6.85
CA ASN A 179 -22.01 7.43 -5.58
C ASN A 179 -20.48 7.62 -5.65
N SER A 180 -20.03 8.66 -4.97
CA SER A 180 -18.62 9.05 -4.92
C SER A 180 -18.19 9.19 -3.46
N PRO A 181 -17.91 8.08 -2.76
CA PRO A 181 -17.48 8.12 -1.37
C PRO A 181 -16.13 8.83 -1.25
N THR A 182 -15.95 9.54 -0.16
CA THR A 182 -14.69 10.19 0.21
C THR A 182 -13.57 9.16 0.38
N GLU A 183 -12.31 9.58 0.29
CA GLU A 183 -11.16 8.68 0.51
C GLU A 183 -11.22 8.02 1.89
N SER A 184 -11.59 8.76 2.94
CA SER A 184 -11.74 8.23 4.30
C SER A 184 -12.82 7.14 4.41
N GLU A 185 -13.95 7.31 3.70
CA GLU A 185 -15.00 6.29 3.65
C GLU A 185 -14.54 5.03 2.91
N ARG A 186 -13.81 5.17 1.81
CA ARG A 186 -13.25 4.05 1.04
C ARG A 186 -12.22 3.26 1.85
N ILE A 187 -11.34 3.95 2.58
CA ILE A 187 -10.40 3.34 3.53
C ILE A 187 -11.16 2.58 4.62
N THR A 188 -12.15 3.23 5.24
CA THR A 188 -12.98 2.62 6.30
C THR A 188 -13.72 1.39 5.80
N PHE A 189 -14.28 1.45 4.60
CA PHE A 189 -14.95 0.32 3.96
C PHE A 189 -14.00 -0.86 3.77
N SER A 190 -12.82 -0.65 3.19
CA SER A 190 -11.82 -1.69 2.99
C SER A 190 -11.39 -2.32 4.32
N ASN A 191 -11.13 -1.50 5.35
CA ASN A 191 -10.71 -1.99 6.66
C ASN A 191 -11.80 -2.83 7.35
N ARG A 192 -13.07 -2.44 7.22
CA ARG A 192 -14.22 -3.19 7.76
C ARG A 192 -14.51 -4.47 7.01
N SER A 193 -14.18 -4.53 5.73
CA SER A 193 -14.37 -5.73 4.90
C SER A 193 -13.34 -6.83 5.20
N ASN A 194 -12.37 -6.60 6.08
CA ASN A 194 -11.23 -7.50 6.32
C ASN A 194 -10.55 -7.93 5.00
N ALA A 195 -10.34 -6.99 4.11
CA ALA A 195 -9.76 -7.23 2.80
C ALA A 195 -8.39 -7.90 2.89
N ASP A 196 -8.13 -8.86 2.01
CA ASP A 196 -6.81 -9.44 1.79
C ASP A 196 -5.95 -8.56 0.87
N LEU A 197 -6.61 -7.77 0.01
CA LEU A 197 -6.01 -6.88 -0.96
C LEU A 197 -6.98 -5.76 -1.34
N MET A 198 -6.49 -4.52 -1.43
CA MET A 198 -7.23 -3.39 -2.01
C MET A 198 -6.53 -2.90 -3.27
N ILE A 199 -7.31 -2.65 -4.31
CA ILE A 199 -6.82 -2.20 -5.62
C ILE A 199 -7.57 -0.94 -6.00
N SER A 200 -6.89 0.21 -5.98
CA SER A 200 -7.46 1.48 -6.45
C SER A 200 -7.13 1.67 -7.93
N LEU A 201 -8.16 1.85 -8.75
CA LEU A 201 -8.07 1.99 -10.20
C LEU A 201 -8.39 3.43 -10.57
N ASN A 202 -7.48 4.07 -11.30
CA ASN A 202 -7.57 5.49 -11.59
C ASN A 202 -7.08 5.80 -13.00
N THR A 203 -7.42 6.98 -13.48
CA THR A 203 -6.70 7.73 -14.50
C THR A 203 -6.02 8.92 -13.85
N ASP A 204 -4.81 9.26 -14.31
CA ASP A 204 -4.12 10.47 -13.87
C ASP A 204 -4.45 11.65 -14.80
N SER A 205 -4.09 12.85 -14.41
CA SER A 205 -4.19 14.05 -15.23
C SER A 205 -2.99 14.94 -14.99
N TYR A 206 -2.38 15.42 -16.05
CA TYR A 206 -1.21 16.27 -15.96
C TYR A 206 -1.32 17.46 -16.92
N SER A 207 -0.74 18.62 -16.55
CA SER A 207 -0.78 19.83 -17.37
C SER A 207 -0.09 19.68 -18.73
N ASN A 208 0.86 18.76 -18.85
CA ASN A 208 1.48 18.41 -20.11
C ASN A 208 0.73 17.23 -20.75
N GLU A 209 -0.03 17.49 -21.80
CA GLU A 209 -0.81 16.50 -22.57
C GLU A 209 0.04 15.38 -23.19
N LYS A 210 1.38 15.51 -23.19
CA LYS A 210 2.30 14.45 -23.64
C LYS A 210 2.54 13.38 -22.57
N ALA A 211 2.15 13.62 -21.30
CA ALA A 211 2.22 12.60 -20.28
C ALA A 211 1.26 11.45 -20.65
N HIS A 212 1.75 10.22 -20.65
CA HIS A 212 0.99 9.03 -21.04
C HIS A 212 1.58 7.76 -20.42
N GLY A 213 0.78 6.71 -20.32
CA GLY A 213 1.20 5.39 -19.87
C GLY A 213 0.64 4.99 -18.51
N ALA A 214 0.98 3.77 -18.06
CA ALA A 214 0.52 3.21 -16.80
C ALA A 214 1.59 3.28 -15.72
N ALA A 215 1.17 3.63 -14.50
CA ALA A 215 1.99 3.62 -13.30
C ALA A 215 1.28 2.88 -12.17
N THR A 216 2.07 2.30 -11.26
CA THR A 216 1.54 1.66 -10.05
C THR A 216 2.21 2.24 -8.80
N TYR A 217 1.43 2.36 -7.73
CA TYR A 217 1.88 2.97 -6.49
C TYR A 217 1.57 2.07 -5.30
N PHE A 218 2.52 1.96 -4.38
CA PHE A 218 2.40 1.20 -3.15
C PHE A 218 2.89 2.02 -1.96
N TYR A 219 2.51 1.62 -0.74
CA TYR A 219 2.96 2.32 0.46
C TYR A 219 4.47 2.13 0.67
N GLY A 220 5.17 3.24 0.78
CA GLY A 220 6.59 3.26 1.11
C GLY A 220 7.11 4.68 1.35
N SER A 221 8.14 4.78 2.20
CA SER A 221 8.84 6.02 2.51
C SER A 221 10.34 5.76 2.61
N ASP A 222 11.09 6.38 1.74
CA ASP A 222 12.56 6.33 1.78
C ASP A 222 13.11 7.00 3.05
N ALA A 223 12.40 8.01 3.56
CA ALA A 223 12.77 8.71 4.79
C ALA A 223 12.80 7.79 6.02
N HIS A 224 12.00 6.72 6.02
CA HIS A 224 11.93 5.75 7.10
C HIS A 224 12.52 4.38 6.72
N GLY A 225 12.94 4.18 5.48
CA GLY A 225 13.38 2.88 4.96
C GLY A 225 12.30 1.80 5.05
N VAL A 226 11.03 2.18 4.98
CA VAL A 226 9.88 1.30 5.19
C VAL A 226 9.00 1.27 3.98
N HIS A 227 8.59 0.07 3.56
CA HIS A 227 7.65 -0.13 2.48
C HIS A 227 6.79 -1.38 2.68
N SER A 228 5.65 -1.41 2.01
CA SER A 228 4.78 -2.57 1.98
C SER A 228 5.35 -3.60 0.99
N ILE A 229 6.00 -4.66 1.50
CA ILE A 229 6.61 -5.72 0.68
C ILE A 229 5.58 -6.37 -0.25
N VAL A 230 4.39 -6.66 0.28
CA VAL A 230 3.29 -7.24 -0.48
C VAL A 230 2.76 -6.25 -1.51
N GLY A 231 2.61 -4.97 -1.10
CA GLY A 231 2.19 -3.90 -1.99
C GLY A 231 3.18 -3.69 -3.14
N GLU A 232 4.48 -3.64 -2.86
CA GLU A 232 5.53 -3.53 -3.87
C GLU A 232 5.54 -4.70 -4.85
N ARG A 233 5.49 -5.95 -4.30
CA ARG A 233 5.42 -7.16 -5.13
C ARG A 233 4.18 -7.14 -6.04
N PHE A 234 3.02 -6.82 -5.49
CA PHE A 234 1.78 -6.76 -6.28
C PHE A 234 1.82 -5.63 -7.31
N ALA A 235 2.26 -4.43 -6.95
CA ALA A 235 2.42 -3.32 -7.88
C ALA A 235 3.34 -3.69 -9.06
N SER A 236 4.46 -4.37 -8.78
CA SER A 236 5.39 -4.85 -9.81
C SER A 236 4.77 -5.91 -10.72
N LEU A 237 3.97 -6.83 -10.16
CA LEU A 237 3.23 -7.83 -10.94
C LEU A 237 2.21 -7.15 -11.86
N VAL A 238 1.40 -6.23 -11.34
CA VAL A 238 0.40 -5.48 -12.12
C VAL A 238 1.06 -4.69 -13.24
N GLN A 239 2.12 -3.92 -12.93
CA GLN A 239 2.83 -3.12 -13.91
C GLN A 239 3.34 -3.99 -15.08
N ARG A 240 3.94 -5.14 -14.75
CA ARG A 240 4.42 -6.09 -15.76
C ARG A 240 3.29 -6.66 -16.60
N GLU A 241 2.20 -7.11 -15.97
CA GLU A 241 1.12 -7.77 -16.69
C GLU A 241 0.35 -6.80 -17.60
N ILE A 242 0.14 -5.55 -17.18
CA ILE A 242 -0.49 -4.50 -18.00
C ILE A 242 0.42 -4.17 -19.17
N CYS A 243 1.69 -3.83 -18.97
CA CYS A 243 2.60 -3.43 -20.03
C CYS A 243 2.96 -4.58 -20.99
N ALA A 244 2.85 -5.84 -20.57
CA ALA A 244 3.06 -6.99 -21.43
C ALA A 244 1.87 -7.31 -22.36
N ARG A 245 0.66 -6.83 -22.02
CA ARG A 245 -0.58 -7.14 -22.75
C ARG A 245 -1.19 -5.94 -23.47
N THR A 246 -0.71 -4.75 -23.13
CA THR A 246 -1.17 -3.50 -23.70
C THR A 246 0.01 -2.72 -24.29
N ASP A 247 -0.29 -1.73 -25.10
CA ASP A 247 0.68 -0.78 -25.65
C ASP A 247 0.85 0.48 -24.77
N LEU A 248 0.44 0.42 -23.49
CA LEU A 248 0.69 1.50 -22.53
C LEU A 248 2.19 1.60 -22.20
N THR A 249 2.68 2.82 -22.19
CA THR A 249 4.05 3.10 -21.75
C THR A 249 4.22 2.72 -20.28
N ASN A 250 5.34 2.03 -19.99
CA ASN A 250 5.65 1.62 -18.62
C ASN A 250 6.23 2.80 -17.82
N CYS A 251 5.41 3.44 -17.01
CA CYS A 251 5.80 4.50 -16.09
C CYS A 251 6.32 3.98 -14.73
N ARG A 252 6.55 2.66 -14.62
CA ARG A 252 7.14 1.99 -13.44
C ARG A 252 6.25 1.96 -12.21
N THR A 253 6.86 1.49 -11.13
CA THR A 253 6.26 1.32 -9.80
C THR A 253 6.90 2.32 -8.85
N HIS A 254 6.10 2.98 -8.00
CA HIS A 254 6.56 4.06 -7.13
C HIS A 254 6.09 3.87 -5.70
N ALA A 255 6.98 4.14 -4.75
CA ALA A 255 6.61 4.23 -3.35
C ALA A 255 5.94 5.58 -3.05
N LYS A 256 4.82 5.57 -2.34
CA LYS A 256 4.06 6.76 -1.95
C LYS A 256 3.51 6.62 -0.52
N THR A 257 3.29 7.75 0.14
CA THR A 257 2.76 7.82 1.51
C THR A 257 1.33 8.34 1.58
N TRP A 258 0.60 8.30 0.46
CA TRP A 258 -0.80 8.73 0.39
C TRP A 258 -1.66 8.02 1.43
N ASP A 259 -2.66 8.72 1.98
CA ASP A 259 -3.49 8.19 3.05
C ASP A 259 -4.19 6.88 2.66
N LEU A 260 -4.66 6.75 1.43
CA LEU A 260 -5.23 5.49 0.92
C LEU A 260 -4.27 4.30 1.07
N LEU A 261 -2.99 4.50 0.76
CA LEU A 261 -1.97 3.45 0.84
C LEU A 261 -1.51 3.21 2.28
N ARG A 262 -1.48 4.28 3.10
CA ARG A 262 -0.97 4.27 4.47
C ARG A 262 -1.98 3.73 5.48
N LEU A 263 -3.25 4.18 5.40
CA LEU A 263 -4.27 3.94 6.42
C LEU A 263 -5.10 2.67 6.16
N THR A 264 -5.01 2.11 4.96
CA THR A 264 -5.67 0.84 4.67
C THR A 264 -4.89 -0.31 5.29
N THR A 265 -5.57 -1.16 6.06
CA THR A 265 -4.96 -2.30 6.78
C THR A 265 -4.45 -3.36 5.82
N ALA A 266 -5.20 -3.65 4.76
CA ALA A 266 -4.79 -4.56 3.69
C ALA A 266 -3.62 -4.00 2.88
N PRO A 267 -2.78 -4.84 2.25
CA PRO A 267 -1.91 -4.39 1.18
C PRO A 267 -2.73 -3.65 0.12
N THR A 268 -2.35 -2.41 -0.18
CA THR A 268 -3.08 -1.54 -1.11
C THR A 268 -2.14 -1.08 -2.20
N VAL A 269 -2.64 -1.13 -3.44
CA VAL A 269 -1.95 -0.62 -4.63
C VAL A 269 -2.91 0.29 -5.39
N ARG A 270 -2.46 1.51 -5.73
CA ARG A 270 -3.12 2.36 -6.70
C ARG A 270 -2.50 2.11 -8.07
N ILE A 271 -3.34 2.07 -9.09
CA ILE A 271 -2.99 1.82 -10.48
C ILE A 271 -3.57 2.95 -11.31
N ASP A 272 -2.70 3.73 -11.95
CA ASP A 272 -3.10 4.73 -12.92
C ASP A 272 -2.97 4.12 -14.32
N LEU A 273 -4.11 3.95 -15.00
CA LEU A 273 -4.25 3.24 -16.28
C LEU A 273 -4.11 4.17 -17.50
N GLY A 274 -3.41 5.26 -17.36
CA GLY A 274 -3.20 6.27 -18.37
C GLY A 274 -3.56 7.66 -17.85
N TYR A 275 -3.47 8.63 -18.74
CA TYR A 275 -3.74 10.03 -18.44
C TYR A 275 -5.01 10.51 -19.11
N ALA A 276 -5.99 11.01 -18.35
CA ALA A 276 -7.20 11.66 -18.88
C ALA A 276 -6.90 12.92 -19.71
N SER A 277 -5.74 13.54 -19.49
CA SER A 277 -5.21 14.65 -20.28
C SER A 277 -4.57 14.23 -21.62
N ASN A 278 -4.35 12.94 -21.85
CA ASN A 278 -3.72 12.42 -23.07
C ASN A 278 -4.76 11.76 -23.99
N ALA A 279 -4.92 12.29 -25.18
CA ALA A 279 -5.89 11.79 -26.17
C ALA A 279 -5.65 10.32 -26.57
N GLY A 280 -4.40 9.87 -26.63
CA GLY A 280 -4.04 8.50 -26.98
C GLY A 280 -4.44 7.50 -25.87
N ASP A 281 -4.24 7.86 -24.60
CA ASP A 281 -4.63 7.02 -23.48
C ASP A 281 -6.16 6.96 -23.33
N LEU A 282 -6.86 8.10 -23.54
CA LEU A 282 -8.32 8.14 -23.59
C LEU A 282 -8.89 7.29 -24.72
N ASP A 283 -8.31 7.35 -25.91
CA ASP A 283 -8.73 6.50 -27.03
C ASP A 283 -8.60 5.01 -26.70
N ARG A 284 -7.47 4.61 -26.07
CA ARG A 284 -7.28 3.23 -25.60
C ARG A 284 -8.34 2.82 -24.60
N LEU A 285 -8.53 3.62 -23.54
CA LEU A 285 -9.50 3.34 -22.49
C LEU A 285 -10.95 3.33 -23.01
N SER A 286 -11.26 4.08 -24.07
CA SER A 286 -12.61 4.10 -24.66
C SER A 286 -12.97 2.77 -25.35
N ARG A 287 -11.98 1.96 -25.74
CA ARG A 287 -12.18 0.67 -26.42
C ARG A 287 -12.51 -0.45 -25.42
N PRO A 288 -13.66 -1.11 -25.54
CA PRO A 288 -14.05 -2.20 -24.63
C PRO A 288 -13.04 -3.34 -24.57
N GLU A 289 -12.41 -3.69 -25.70
CA GLU A 289 -11.42 -4.77 -25.80
C GLU A 289 -10.16 -4.43 -25.00
N PHE A 290 -9.76 -3.17 -24.99
CA PHE A 290 -8.64 -2.71 -24.20
C PHE A 290 -8.92 -2.84 -22.69
N ARG A 291 -10.10 -2.39 -22.23
CA ARG A 291 -10.52 -2.55 -20.83
C ARG A 291 -10.63 -4.01 -20.42
N ASP A 292 -11.05 -4.87 -21.34
CA ASP A 292 -11.10 -6.31 -21.13
C ASP A 292 -9.71 -6.92 -20.93
N THR A 293 -8.74 -6.50 -21.75
CA THR A 293 -7.33 -6.89 -21.63
C THR A 293 -6.71 -6.41 -20.32
N VAL A 294 -7.01 -5.17 -19.89
CA VAL A 294 -6.56 -4.64 -18.60
C VAL A 294 -7.15 -5.46 -17.44
N ALA A 295 -8.45 -5.75 -17.47
CA ALA A 295 -9.10 -6.58 -16.46
C ALA A 295 -8.49 -7.99 -16.39
N GLU A 296 -8.15 -8.60 -17.53
CA GLU A 296 -7.44 -9.87 -17.57
C GLU A 296 -6.04 -9.76 -16.95
N ALA A 297 -5.29 -8.72 -17.28
CA ALA A 297 -3.96 -8.46 -16.72
C ALA A 297 -4.00 -8.34 -15.19
N LEU A 298 -5.00 -7.62 -14.64
CA LEU A 298 -5.20 -7.49 -13.20
C LEU A 298 -5.48 -8.84 -12.53
N VAL A 299 -6.38 -9.63 -13.10
CA VAL A 299 -6.72 -10.96 -12.56
C VAL A 299 -5.49 -11.88 -12.55
N ILE A 300 -4.69 -11.87 -13.62
CA ILE A 300 -3.46 -12.66 -13.68
C ILE A 300 -2.45 -12.18 -12.62
N ALA A 301 -2.27 -10.88 -12.47
CA ALA A 301 -1.38 -10.33 -11.43
C ALA A 301 -1.83 -10.75 -10.02
N ILE A 302 -3.13 -10.72 -9.73
CA ILE A 302 -3.70 -11.17 -8.45
C ILE A 302 -3.45 -12.66 -8.24
N GLN A 303 -3.69 -13.50 -9.23
CA GLN A 303 -3.41 -14.92 -9.14
C GLN A 303 -1.92 -15.20 -8.86
N ARG A 304 -1.02 -14.49 -9.57
CA ARG A 304 0.43 -14.61 -9.37
C ARG A 304 0.89 -14.16 -7.99
N LEU A 305 0.22 -13.17 -7.39
CA LEU A 305 0.53 -12.73 -6.03
C LEU A 305 0.36 -13.87 -5.02
N TYR A 306 -0.64 -14.71 -5.22
CA TYR A 306 -0.99 -15.81 -4.33
C TYR A 306 -0.43 -17.17 -4.75
N LEU A 307 0.29 -17.26 -5.88
CA LEU A 307 1.03 -18.46 -6.25
C LEU A 307 2.27 -18.65 -5.36
N ALA A 308 2.63 -19.90 -5.10
CA ALA A 308 3.91 -20.21 -4.50
C ALA A 308 5.05 -19.73 -5.42
N ALA A 309 6.18 -19.29 -4.82
CA ALA A 309 7.29 -18.73 -5.58
C ALA A 309 7.90 -19.73 -6.59
N GLU A 310 7.80 -21.02 -6.31
CA GLU A 310 8.21 -22.15 -7.18
C GLU A 310 7.30 -22.33 -8.40
N ASP A 311 6.03 -21.92 -8.31
CA ASP A 311 5.05 -22.01 -9.39
C ASP A 311 4.97 -20.72 -10.22
N ASP A 312 5.60 -19.63 -9.78
CA ASP A 312 5.63 -18.36 -10.52
C ASP A 312 6.78 -18.37 -11.54
N ALA A 313 6.42 -18.58 -12.81
CA ALA A 313 7.39 -18.52 -13.90
C ALA A 313 8.09 -17.15 -13.94
N LYS A 314 9.41 -17.14 -13.81
CA LYS A 314 10.23 -15.91 -13.80
C LYS A 314 10.19 -15.12 -15.11
N THR A 315 9.79 -15.76 -16.21
CA THR A 315 9.70 -15.15 -17.56
C THR A 315 8.50 -15.71 -18.32
N GLY A 316 7.80 -14.85 -19.07
CA GLY A 316 6.72 -15.22 -19.97
C GLY A 316 5.33 -14.77 -19.52
N THR A 317 4.43 -14.65 -20.50
CA THR A 317 3.01 -14.38 -20.32
C THR A 317 2.30 -15.64 -19.89
N LEU A 318 1.80 -15.67 -18.66
CA LEU A 318 0.92 -16.76 -18.22
C LEU A 318 -0.50 -16.52 -18.73
N LYS A 319 -1.11 -17.57 -19.27
CA LYS A 319 -2.54 -17.57 -19.64
C LYS A 319 -3.37 -17.99 -18.42
N ILE A 320 -4.62 -17.51 -18.35
CA ILE A 320 -5.57 -17.92 -17.27
C ILE A 320 -5.70 -19.44 -17.21
N SER A 321 -5.64 -20.13 -18.36
CA SER A 321 -5.66 -21.59 -18.42
C SER A 321 -4.50 -22.26 -17.67
N ASP A 322 -3.33 -21.64 -17.69
CA ASP A 322 -2.12 -22.20 -17.06
C ASP A 322 -2.18 -22.01 -15.52
N LEU A 323 -2.72 -20.87 -15.08
CA LEU A 323 -2.96 -20.58 -13.67
C LEU A 323 -4.05 -21.48 -13.05
N ARG A 324 -5.11 -21.78 -13.82
CA ARG A 324 -6.15 -22.76 -13.39
C ARG A 324 -5.57 -24.16 -13.19
N LYS A 325 -4.65 -24.59 -14.06
CA LYS A 325 -3.98 -25.90 -13.93
C LYS A 325 -3.07 -25.94 -12.71
N ALA A 326 -2.33 -24.87 -12.41
CA ALA A 326 -1.47 -24.79 -11.23
C ALA A 326 -2.26 -24.81 -9.91
N GLY A 327 -3.45 -24.15 -9.85
CA GLY A 327 -4.33 -24.11 -8.68
C GLY A 327 -5.09 -25.44 -8.40
N ILE A 328 -5.09 -26.37 -9.34
CA ILE A 328 -5.79 -27.68 -9.20
C ILE A 328 -4.84 -28.78 -8.67
N ARG A 329 -3.54 -28.53 -8.66
CA ARG A 329 -2.57 -29.45 -8.04
C ARG A 329 -2.66 -29.31 -6.51
N ARG A 330 -3.51 -30.15 -5.91
CA ARG A 330 -3.50 -30.48 -4.48
C ARG A 330 -2.46 -31.55 -4.20
#